data_e473ac994dfea4cceef8c9188d577ff9
#
_entry.id   e473ac994dfea4cceef8c9188d577ff9
#
_cell.length_a   1.000
_cell.length_b   1.000
_cell.length_c   1.000
_cell.angle_alpha   90.00
_cell.angle_beta   90.00
_cell.angle_gamma   90.00
#
_symmetry.space_group_name_H-M   'P 1'
#
loop_
_entity.id
_entity.type
_entity.pdbx_description
1 polymer ?
#
loop_
_entity_poly.entity_id
_entity_poly.type
_entity_poly.pdbx_seq_one_letter_code
_entity_poly.pdbx_strand_id
1 'polypeptide(L)'
;MSKRPLFTMASLLGLLLAGCAATPENARLLEAREAYSVLQGKPESSRIAALETQEAYIALGKAEGASLKNRKSPDVEQLAYLAQRKIDSAEQTILLRQAEAGLQGIEAQRTQARLDVRTAQLKALQALKAKQTERGTVVTFGDVLFDTGRAELRGSSQRNIRQLAEYLLANPERKVLVEGFTDATGSDAFNQQLSERRAGAVANALRRQGVAAARITSVGYGKEYPVATNADAQSRQLNRRVEVIISQGAEAVAPRY
;
A
#
# COMPACT_ATOMS: atom_id res chain seq x y z
N MET A 1 96.31 -29.49 -38.75
CA MET A 1 95.60 -30.57 -39.40
C MET A 1 94.20 -30.08 -39.78
N SER A 2 94.00 -30.01 -41.06
CA SER A 2 92.88 -29.54 -41.86
C SER A 2 91.57 -30.29 -41.56
N LYS A 3 90.38 -29.61 -41.55
CA LYS A 3 89.14 -30.10 -42.09
C LYS A 3 88.24 -28.93 -42.42
N ARG A 4 87.82 -28.85 -43.66
CA ARG A 4 87.00 -27.85 -44.31
C ARG A 4 85.49 -28.07 -44.00
N PRO A 5 84.67 -26.99 -44.05
CA PRO A 5 83.23 -27.09 -43.88
C PRO A 5 82.51 -27.40 -45.24
N LEU A 6 81.51 -28.21 -45.21
CA LEU A 6 80.52 -28.40 -46.27
C LEU A 6 79.42 -27.32 -46.22
N PHE A 7 79.28 -26.59 -47.29
CA PHE A 7 78.14 -25.73 -47.56
C PHE A 7 76.97 -26.58 -48.06
N THR A 8 75.83 -26.55 -47.34
CA THR A 8 74.54 -27.05 -47.85
C THR A 8 73.65 -25.86 -48.10
N MET A 9 73.38 -25.61 -49.35
CA MET A 9 72.44 -24.64 -49.92
C MET A 9 71.01 -25.12 -49.66
N ALA A 10 70.27 -24.47 -48.74
CA ALA A 10 68.89 -24.71 -48.53
C ALA A 10 68.06 -23.72 -49.36
N SER A 11 67.35 -24.24 -50.37
CA SER A 11 66.45 -23.53 -51.23
C SER A 11 65.24 -23.05 -50.44
N LEU A 12 65.06 -21.70 -50.35
CA LEU A 12 63.89 -21.06 -49.83
C LEU A 12 62.75 -21.11 -50.87
N LEU A 13 61.85 -22.09 -50.73
CA LEU A 13 60.58 -22.13 -51.48
C LEU A 13 59.54 -21.27 -50.77
N GLY A 14 59.43 -20.00 -51.15
CA GLY A 14 58.43 -19.06 -50.68
C GLY A 14 57.03 -19.44 -51.18
N LEU A 15 56.22 -20.09 -50.39
CA LEU A 15 54.77 -20.21 -50.65
C LEU A 15 54.15 -18.85 -50.40
N LEU A 16 53.82 -18.13 -51.46
CA LEU A 16 52.88 -17.02 -51.44
C LEU A 16 51.48 -17.55 -51.20
N LEU A 17 51.03 -17.63 -49.97
CA LEU A 17 49.63 -17.75 -49.60
C LEU A 17 48.95 -16.41 -49.93
N ALA A 18 48.44 -16.28 -51.15
CA ALA A 18 47.45 -15.25 -51.50
C ALA A 18 46.17 -15.56 -50.78
N GLY A 19 46.08 -15.14 -49.51
CA GLY A 19 44.82 -15.13 -48.77
C GLY A 19 43.83 -14.24 -49.52
N CYS A 20 42.78 -14.80 -50.08
CA CYS A 20 41.62 -14.04 -50.54
C CYS A 20 41.14 -13.17 -49.35
N ALA A 21 41.49 -11.90 -49.37
CA ALA A 21 40.94 -10.91 -48.42
C ALA A 21 39.44 -10.84 -48.66
N ALA A 22 38.68 -11.63 -47.92
CA ALA A 22 37.24 -11.55 -47.94
C ALA A 22 36.85 -10.09 -47.54
N THR A 23 35.98 -9.51 -48.32
CA THR A 23 35.48 -8.14 -48.02
C THR A 23 34.96 -8.12 -46.59
N PRO A 24 35.43 -7.19 -45.74
CA PRO A 24 34.95 -7.14 -44.35
C PRO A 24 33.43 -6.99 -44.31
N GLU A 25 32.80 -7.62 -43.34
CA GLU A 25 31.38 -7.52 -43.14
C GLU A 25 31.02 -6.10 -42.61
N ASN A 26 29.82 -5.64 -42.91
CA ASN A 26 29.38 -4.32 -42.49
C ASN A 26 29.33 -4.27 -40.94
N ALA A 27 30.00 -3.29 -40.34
CA ALA A 27 30.12 -3.18 -38.88
C ALA A 27 28.76 -3.02 -38.20
N ARG A 28 27.86 -2.25 -38.78
CA ARG A 28 26.52 -2.02 -38.23
C ARG A 28 25.65 -3.28 -38.29
N LEU A 29 25.84 -4.13 -39.29
CA LEU A 29 25.16 -5.43 -39.34
C LEU A 29 25.67 -6.37 -38.25
N LEU A 30 26.97 -6.36 -37.93
CA LEU A 30 27.54 -7.14 -36.83
C LEU A 30 26.99 -6.68 -35.51
N GLU A 31 26.93 -5.36 -35.27
CA GLU A 31 26.36 -4.78 -34.05
C GLU A 31 24.87 -5.16 -33.88
N ALA A 32 24.08 -5.06 -34.96
CA ALA A 32 22.66 -5.44 -34.92
C ALA A 32 22.45 -6.94 -34.62
N ARG A 33 23.32 -7.80 -35.15
CA ARG A 33 23.26 -9.25 -34.89
C ARG A 33 23.58 -9.56 -33.42
N GLU A 34 24.61 -8.91 -32.87
CA GLU A 34 24.95 -9.05 -31.46
C GLU A 34 23.83 -8.54 -30.54
N ALA A 35 23.31 -7.35 -30.80
CA ALA A 35 22.20 -6.76 -30.07
C ALA A 35 20.94 -7.64 -30.10
N TYR A 36 20.61 -8.23 -31.28
CA TYR A 36 19.49 -9.15 -31.40
C TYR A 36 19.72 -10.45 -30.59
N SER A 37 20.94 -10.98 -30.58
CA SER A 37 21.29 -12.16 -29.79
C SER A 37 21.08 -11.89 -28.29
N VAL A 38 21.48 -10.72 -27.81
CA VAL A 38 21.25 -10.27 -26.42
C VAL A 38 19.76 -10.15 -26.14
N LEU A 39 18.99 -9.50 -27.02
CA LEU A 39 17.53 -9.37 -26.90
C LEU A 39 16.85 -10.75 -26.82
N GLN A 40 17.20 -11.65 -27.71
CA GLN A 40 16.63 -13.01 -27.77
C GLN A 40 16.92 -13.81 -26.50
N GLY A 41 18.07 -13.58 -25.88
CA GLY A 41 18.44 -14.24 -24.60
C GLY A 41 17.63 -13.76 -23.39
N LYS A 42 16.89 -12.67 -23.49
CA LYS A 42 16.03 -12.18 -22.40
C LYS A 42 14.70 -12.94 -22.37
N PRO A 43 14.28 -13.53 -21.25
CA PRO A 43 12.97 -14.22 -21.15
C PRO A 43 11.79 -13.30 -21.49
N GLU A 44 11.95 -12.00 -21.24
CA GLU A 44 10.95 -10.97 -21.50
C GLU A 44 10.67 -10.76 -22.99
N SER A 45 11.66 -11.02 -23.85
CA SER A 45 11.52 -10.85 -25.31
C SER A 45 10.37 -11.67 -25.89
N SER A 46 10.19 -12.89 -25.40
CA SER A 46 9.11 -13.79 -25.83
C SER A 46 7.82 -13.61 -25.02
N ARG A 47 7.92 -13.18 -23.75
CA ARG A 47 6.77 -13.13 -22.84
C ARG A 47 6.01 -11.82 -22.94
N ILE A 48 6.70 -10.69 -23.00
CA ILE A 48 6.09 -9.36 -22.91
C ILE A 48 6.42 -8.44 -24.10
N ALA A 49 7.33 -8.83 -24.99
CA ALA A 49 7.68 -8.07 -26.21
C ALA A 49 7.79 -8.98 -27.45
N ALA A 50 6.95 -10.02 -27.53
CA ALA A 50 7.03 -11.04 -28.58
C ALA A 50 6.86 -10.45 -30.00
N LEU A 51 5.92 -9.51 -30.17
CA LEU A 51 5.66 -8.87 -31.45
C LEU A 51 6.86 -8.01 -31.89
N GLU A 52 7.34 -7.17 -31.01
CA GLU A 52 8.46 -6.26 -31.26
C GLU A 52 9.77 -7.05 -31.52
N THR A 53 9.97 -8.15 -30.78
CA THR A 53 11.10 -9.08 -31.00
C THR A 53 11.02 -9.77 -32.37
N GLN A 54 9.82 -10.18 -32.81
CA GLN A 54 9.59 -10.75 -34.12
C GLN A 54 9.84 -9.72 -35.23
N GLU A 55 9.41 -8.47 -35.04
CA GLU A 55 9.71 -7.39 -36.00
C GLU A 55 11.20 -7.12 -36.11
N ALA A 56 11.95 -7.15 -35.01
CA ALA A 56 13.39 -7.03 -34.98
C ALA A 56 14.07 -8.17 -35.74
N TYR A 57 13.61 -9.40 -35.58
CA TYR A 57 14.08 -10.56 -36.31
C TYR A 57 13.89 -10.42 -37.82
N ILE A 58 12.71 -10.01 -38.26
CA ILE A 58 12.39 -9.80 -39.66
C ILE A 58 13.28 -8.70 -40.28
N ALA A 59 13.50 -7.61 -39.52
CA ALA A 59 14.34 -6.51 -39.96
C ALA A 59 15.82 -6.95 -40.10
N LEU A 60 16.33 -7.69 -39.13
CA LEU A 60 17.69 -8.24 -39.20
C LEU A 60 17.85 -9.21 -40.37
N GLY A 61 16.89 -10.12 -40.62
CA GLY A 61 16.89 -11.04 -41.76
C GLY A 61 16.92 -10.31 -43.12
N LYS A 62 16.28 -9.14 -43.24
CA LYS A 62 16.37 -8.30 -44.47
C LYS A 62 17.78 -7.76 -44.67
N ALA A 63 18.45 -7.28 -43.58
CA ALA A 63 19.81 -6.77 -43.68
C ALA A 63 20.81 -7.88 -44.03
N GLU A 64 20.65 -9.05 -43.43
CA GLU A 64 21.44 -10.25 -43.76
C GLU A 64 21.26 -10.70 -45.21
N GLY A 65 20.01 -10.75 -45.69
CA GLY A 65 19.71 -11.07 -47.06
C GLY A 65 20.32 -10.10 -48.09
N ALA A 66 20.36 -8.79 -47.74
CA ALA A 66 21.06 -7.79 -48.56
C ALA A 66 22.58 -8.00 -48.56
N SER A 67 23.17 -8.29 -47.43
CA SER A 67 24.61 -8.59 -47.26
C SER A 67 25.05 -9.82 -48.03
N LEU A 68 24.23 -10.88 -48.06
CA LEU A 68 24.50 -12.07 -48.83
C LEU A 68 24.51 -11.82 -50.35
N LYS A 69 23.67 -10.91 -50.83
CA LYS A 69 23.63 -10.52 -52.26
C LYS A 69 24.82 -9.64 -52.65
N ASN A 70 25.09 -8.62 -51.85
CA ASN A 70 26.22 -7.72 -52.10
C ASN A 70 26.65 -7.04 -50.78
N ARG A 71 27.77 -7.48 -50.20
CA ARG A 71 28.30 -6.93 -48.93
C ARG A 71 28.63 -5.43 -49.01
N LYS A 72 28.87 -4.89 -50.18
CA LYS A 72 29.22 -3.47 -50.41
C LYS A 72 28.00 -2.59 -50.75
N SER A 73 26.79 -3.16 -50.81
CA SER A 73 25.60 -2.37 -51.08
C SER A 73 25.32 -1.37 -49.95
N PRO A 74 25.03 -0.10 -50.26
CA PRO A 74 24.58 0.86 -49.23
C PRO A 74 23.29 0.43 -48.54
N ASP A 75 22.49 -0.44 -49.16
CA ASP A 75 21.27 -0.99 -48.57
C ASP A 75 21.57 -1.80 -47.32
N VAL A 76 22.74 -2.45 -47.23
CA VAL A 76 23.13 -3.26 -46.02
C VAL A 76 23.21 -2.35 -44.81
N GLU A 77 23.86 -1.19 -44.93
CA GLU A 77 24.00 -0.19 -43.88
C GLU A 77 22.63 0.33 -43.41
N GLN A 78 21.78 0.68 -44.36
CA GLN A 78 20.46 1.23 -44.08
C GLN A 78 19.54 0.18 -43.41
N LEU A 79 19.53 -1.08 -43.91
CA LEU A 79 18.72 -2.14 -43.38
C LEU A 79 19.22 -2.59 -41.99
N ALA A 80 20.56 -2.60 -41.77
CA ALA A 80 21.15 -2.87 -40.46
C ALA A 80 20.76 -1.81 -39.42
N TYR A 81 20.77 -0.51 -39.85
CA TYR A 81 20.27 0.56 -38.98
C TYR A 81 18.80 0.37 -38.62
N LEU A 82 17.93 0.02 -39.56
CA LEU A 82 16.53 -0.24 -39.29
C LEU A 82 16.35 -1.45 -38.36
N ALA A 83 17.15 -2.49 -38.53
CA ALA A 83 17.14 -3.65 -37.62
C ALA A 83 17.52 -3.24 -36.18
N GLN A 84 18.58 -2.42 -36.03
CA GLN A 84 18.97 -1.90 -34.72
C GLN A 84 17.83 -1.08 -34.08
N ARG A 85 17.17 -0.21 -34.82
CA ARG A 85 16.02 0.56 -34.30
C ARG A 85 14.85 -0.31 -33.88
N LYS A 86 14.61 -1.45 -34.52
CA LYS A 86 13.59 -2.42 -34.10
C LYS A 86 13.99 -3.18 -32.85
N ILE A 87 15.27 -3.51 -32.68
CA ILE A 87 15.83 -4.11 -31.48
C ILE A 87 15.68 -3.13 -30.28
N ASP A 88 16.10 -1.88 -30.48
CA ASP A 88 15.97 -0.84 -29.45
C ASP A 88 14.49 -0.65 -29.03
N SER A 89 13.57 -0.67 -30.00
CA SER A 89 12.12 -0.56 -29.73
C SER A 89 11.61 -1.74 -28.90
N ALA A 90 12.06 -2.97 -29.20
CA ALA A 90 11.70 -4.14 -28.41
C ALA A 90 12.22 -4.03 -26.96
N GLU A 91 13.45 -3.56 -26.78
CA GLU A 91 14.02 -3.35 -25.44
C GLU A 91 13.28 -2.27 -24.65
N GLN A 92 12.93 -1.15 -25.28
CA GLN A 92 12.13 -0.10 -24.67
C GLN A 92 10.74 -0.61 -24.27
N THR A 93 10.12 -1.45 -25.10
CA THR A 93 8.83 -2.06 -24.78
C THR A 93 8.93 -3.00 -23.58
N ILE A 94 10.00 -3.77 -23.46
CA ILE A 94 10.25 -4.61 -22.27
C ILE A 94 10.30 -3.74 -21.02
N LEU A 95 11.13 -2.68 -21.02
CA LEU A 95 11.28 -1.79 -19.89
C LEU A 95 9.96 -1.12 -19.48
N LEU A 96 9.21 -0.63 -20.47
CA LEU A 96 7.92 0.02 -20.26
C LEU A 96 6.92 -0.95 -19.60
N ARG A 97 6.73 -2.13 -20.19
CA ARG A 97 5.77 -3.13 -19.68
C ARG A 97 6.16 -3.68 -18.29
N GLN A 98 7.46 -3.80 -18.00
CA GLN A 98 7.94 -4.14 -16.66
C GLN A 98 7.63 -3.05 -15.63
N ALA A 99 7.85 -1.77 -16.00
CA ALA A 99 7.52 -0.64 -15.13
C ALA A 99 6.01 -0.55 -14.86
N GLU A 100 5.17 -0.71 -15.89
CA GLU A 100 3.71 -0.74 -15.76
C GLU A 100 3.23 -1.87 -14.83
N ALA A 101 3.77 -3.08 -15.00
CA ALA A 101 3.44 -4.21 -14.12
C ALA A 101 3.86 -3.94 -12.66
N GLY A 102 5.02 -3.30 -12.47
CA GLY A 102 5.48 -2.87 -11.14
C GLY A 102 4.53 -1.87 -10.48
N LEU A 103 4.07 -0.86 -11.23
CA LEU A 103 3.09 0.13 -10.73
C LEU A 103 1.76 -0.52 -10.37
N GLN A 104 1.22 -1.41 -11.20
CA GLN A 104 -0.01 -2.15 -10.91
C GLN A 104 0.13 -2.99 -9.64
N GLY A 105 1.29 -3.63 -9.43
CA GLY A 105 1.58 -4.39 -8.21
C GLY A 105 1.55 -3.52 -6.96
N ILE A 106 2.15 -2.32 -7.01
CA ILE A 106 2.14 -1.35 -5.90
C ILE A 106 0.71 -0.86 -5.61
N GLU A 107 -0.08 -0.55 -6.63
CA GLU A 107 -1.48 -0.11 -6.47
C GLU A 107 -2.35 -1.20 -5.86
N ALA A 108 -2.18 -2.45 -6.27
CA ALA A 108 -2.87 -3.59 -5.69
C ALA A 108 -2.53 -3.76 -4.20
N GLN A 109 -1.25 -3.67 -3.83
CA GLN A 109 -0.80 -3.73 -2.44
C GLN A 109 -1.37 -2.59 -1.60
N ARG A 110 -1.38 -1.35 -2.11
CA ARG A 110 -1.98 -0.20 -1.43
C ARG A 110 -3.48 -0.38 -1.21
N THR A 111 -4.18 -0.90 -2.20
CA THR A 111 -5.62 -1.17 -2.10
C THR A 111 -5.88 -2.23 -1.05
N GLN A 112 -5.13 -3.33 -1.05
CA GLN A 112 -5.27 -4.38 -0.04
C GLN A 112 -4.99 -3.84 1.37
N ALA A 113 -3.92 -3.09 1.57
CA ALA A 113 -3.61 -2.49 2.87
C ALA A 113 -4.74 -1.55 3.38
N ARG A 114 -5.35 -0.76 2.49
CA ARG A 114 -6.52 0.07 2.85
C ARG A 114 -7.73 -0.77 3.26
N LEU A 115 -8.01 -1.86 2.56
CA LEU A 115 -9.09 -2.80 2.90
C LEU A 115 -8.86 -3.48 4.25
N ASP A 116 -7.63 -3.89 4.54
CA ASP A 116 -7.27 -4.52 5.81
C ASP A 116 -7.47 -3.55 6.99
N VAL A 117 -7.00 -2.31 6.86
CA VAL A 117 -7.22 -1.25 7.87
C VAL A 117 -8.71 -1.00 8.06
N ARG A 118 -9.48 -0.86 6.99
CA ARG A 118 -10.92 -0.62 7.07
C ARG A 118 -11.65 -1.78 7.74
N THR A 119 -11.27 -3.00 7.42
CA THR A 119 -11.85 -4.22 8.02
C THR A 119 -11.54 -4.29 9.51
N ALA A 120 -10.31 -3.96 9.92
CA ALA A 120 -9.93 -3.92 11.34
C ALA A 120 -10.74 -2.86 12.10
N GLN A 121 -10.94 -1.66 11.53
CA GLN A 121 -11.77 -0.60 12.12
C GLN A 121 -13.22 -1.06 12.31
N LEU A 122 -13.82 -1.69 11.30
CA LEU A 122 -15.19 -2.19 11.39
C LEU A 122 -15.33 -3.26 12.47
N LYS A 123 -14.40 -4.22 12.55
CA LYS A 123 -14.38 -5.23 13.61
C LYS A 123 -14.27 -4.62 15.00
N ALA A 124 -13.43 -3.61 15.19
CA ALA A 124 -13.29 -2.91 16.46
C ALA A 124 -14.59 -2.21 16.87
N LEU A 125 -15.28 -1.52 15.96
CA LEU A 125 -16.56 -0.88 16.21
C LEU A 125 -17.67 -1.90 16.53
N GLN A 126 -17.69 -3.04 15.84
CA GLN A 126 -18.62 -4.14 16.11
C GLN A 126 -18.40 -4.72 17.52
N ALA A 127 -17.14 -4.92 17.93
CA ALA A 127 -16.80 -5.41 19.28
C ALA A 127 -17.28 -4.45 20.37
N LEU A 128 -17.26 -3.14 20.10
CA LEU A 128 -17.78 -2.09 20.98
C LEU A 128 -19.29 -1.94 20.91
N LYS A 129 -20.00 -2.72 20.07
CA LYS A 129 -21.43 -2.57 19.80
C LYS A 129 -21.84 -1.14 19.41
N ALA A 130 -20.95 -0.48 18.68
CA ALA A 130 -21.13 0.90 18.25
C ALA A 130 -22.30 1.03 17.26
N LYS A 131 -23.05 2.12 17.38
CA LYS A 131 -24.15 2.49 16.48
C LYS A 131 -23.82 3.77 15.73
N GLN A 132 -24.07 3.80 14.44
CA GLN A 132 -23.97 5.03 13.65
C GLN A 132 -25.19 5.91 13.88
N THR A 133 -24.97 7.20 14.12
CA THR A 133 -26.00 8.23 14.27
C THR A 133 -25.58 9.48 13.50
N GLU A 134 -26.49 10.43 13.37
CA GLU A 134 -26.19 11.75 12.77
C GLU A 134 -25.09 12.51 13.54
N ARG A 135 -25.02 12.33 14.87
CA ARG A 135 -23.99 12.96 15.73
C ARG A 135 -22.63 12.28 15.63
N GLY A 136 -22.55 11.08 15.07
CA GLY A 136 -21.33 10.28 14.98
C GLY A 136 -21.54 8.82 15.38
N THR A 137 -20.45 8.12 15.63
CA THR A 137 -20.47 6.74 16.07
C THR A 137 -20.63 6.67 17.59
N VAL A 138 -21.77 6.16 18.09
CA VAL A 138 -22.10 6.11 19.51
C VAL A 138 -21.77 4.73 20.08
N VAL A 139 -20.96 4.69 21.12
CA VAL A 139 -20.72 3.51 21.97
C VAL A 139 -21.43 3.75 23.29
N THR A 140 -22.41 2.91 23.62
CA THR A 140 -23.18 3.02 24.84
C THR A 140 -22.68 2.01 25.87
N PHE A 141 -22.30 2.50 27.02
CA PHE A 141 -21.98 1.72 28.19
C PHE A 141 -23.10 1.88 29.23
N GLY A 142 -23.86 0.81 29.48
CA GLY A 142 -24.86 0.81 30.52
C GLY A 142 -24.26 0.75 31.92
N ASP A 143 -25.04 0.32 32.88
CA ASP A 143 -24.71 0.24 34.31
C ASP A 143 -23.51 -0.68 34.68
N VAL A 144 -22.95 -1.36 33.66
CA VAL A 144 -21.78 -2.24 33.81
C VAL A 144 -20.49 -1.54 34.19
N LEU A 145 -20.41 -0.21 33.93
CA LEU A 145 -19.20 0.57 34.19
C LEU A 145 -19.04 0.94 35.67
N PHE A 146 -20.13 1.13 36.41
CA PHE A 146 -20.16 1.69 37.76
C PHE A 146 -21.03 0.91 38.70
N ASP A 147 -20.77 1.03 40.01
CA ASP A 147 -21.72 0.62 41.04
C ASP A 147 -22.84 1.67 41.22
N THR A 148 -23.98 1.23 41.76
CA THR A 148 -25.12 2.13 41.96
C THR A 148 -24.73 3.31 42.85
N GLY A 149 -25.03 4.53 42.37
CA GLY A 149 -24.66 5.78 43.05
C GLY A 149 -23.17 6.13 43.01
N ARG A 150 -22.33 5.33 42.36
CA ARG A 150 -20.88 5.56 42.29
C ARG A 150 -20.44 6.03 40.90
N ALA A 151 -19.24 6.61 40.85
CA ALA A 151 -18.57 7.07 39.63
C ALA A 151 -17.17 6.43 39.49
N GLU A 152 -16.80 5.50 40.35
CA GLU A 152 -15.58 4.71 40.20
C GLU A 152 -15.81 3.59 39.20
N LEU A 153 -14.92 3.49 38.19
CA LEU A 153 -14.99 2.44 37.19
C LEU A 153 -14.70 1.07 37.80
N ARG A 154 -15.57 0.11 37.54
CA ARG A 154 -15.34 -1.29 37.91
C ARG A 154 -14.13 -1.87 37.18
N GLY A 155 -13.42 -2.80 37.82
CA GLY A 155 -12.31 -3.50 37.18
C GLY A 155 -12.69 -4.21 35.84
N SER A 156 -13.93 -4.77 35.80
CA SER A 156 -14.49 -5.39 34.59
C SER A 156 -14.65 -4.42 33.39
N SER A 157 -14.78 -3.12 33.67
CA SER A 157 -14.95 -2.08 32.64
C SER A 157 -13.65 -1.76 31.90
N GLN A 158 -12.50 -2.10 32.46
CA GLN A 158 -11.19 -1.77 31.90
C GLN A 158 -10.99 -2.34 30.48
N ARG A 159 -11.53 -3.52 30.20
CA ARG A 159 -11.46 -4.14 28.87
C ARG A 159 -12.16 -3.26 27.83
N ASN A 160 -13.38 -2.83 28.12
CA ASN A 160 -14.17 -2.01 27.19
C ASN A 160 -13.52 -0.63 26.95
N ILE A 161 -13.00 -0.02 28.04
CA ILE A 161 -12.27 1.27 27.93
C ILE A 161 -10.99 1.10 27.12
N ARG A 162 -10.25 0.00 27.29
CA ARG A 162 -9.03 -0.27 26.50
C ARG A 162 -9.36 -0.45 25.03
N GLN A 163 -10.36 -1.26 24.69
CA GLN A 163 -10.78 -1.45 23.28
C GLN A 163 -11.18 -0.14 22.61
N LEU A 164 -11.91 0.72 23.34
CA LEU A 164 -12.28 2.03 22.86
C LEU A 164 -11.04 2.93 22.66
N ALA A 165 -10.10 2.91 23.62
CA ALA A 165 -8.87 3.68 23.53
C ALA A 165 -7.99 3.19 22.36
N GLU A 166 -7.86 1.89 22.14
CA GLU A 166 -7.14 1.30 21.00
C GLU A 166 -7.73 1.78 19.66
N TYR A 167 -9.07 1.78 19.55
CA TYR A 167 -9.73 2.34 18.37
C TYR A 167 -9.40 3.82 18.17
N LEU A 168 -9.46 4.63 19.25
CA LEU A 168 -9.18 6.07 19.18
C LEU A 168 -7.71 6.38 18.88
N LEU A 169 -6.78 5.56 19.35
CA LEU A 169 -5.35 5.69 19.05
C LEU A 169 -5.04 5.34 17.58
N ALA A 170 -5.74 4.36 17.04
CA ALA A 170 -5.65 4.01 15.62
C ALA A 170 -6.32 5.04 14.68
N ASN A 171 -7.13 5.97 15.23
CA ASN A 171 -7.84 7.01 14.49
C ASN A 171 -7.58 8.38 15.13
N PRO A 172 -6.36 8.95 15.01
CA PRO A 172 -5.93 10.13 15.75
C PRO A 172 -6.70 11.40 15.41
N GLU A 173 -7.33 11.47 14.24
CA GLU A 173 -8.16 12.60 13.81
C GLU A 173 -9.51 12.67 14.52
N ARG A 174 -10.01 11.55 15.09
CA ARG A 174 -11.33 11.50 15.72
C ARG A 174 -11.34 12.20 17.07
N LYS A 175 -12.37 12.99 17.32
CA LYS A 175 -12.67 13.58 18.64
C LYS A 175 -13.78 12.82 19.33
N VAL A 176 -13.87 12.97 20.64
CA VAL A 176 -14.76 12.19 21.49
C VAL A 176 -15.53 13.10 22.41
N LEU A 177 -16.84 12.93 22.46
CA LEU A 177 -17.71 13.50 23.48
C LEU A 177 -18.23 12.38 24.38
N VAL A 178 -17.97 12.47 25.68
CA VAL A 178 -18.44 11.53 26.71
C VAL A 178 -19.62 12.12 27.43
N GLU A 179 -20.80 11.53 27.31
CA GLU A 179 -22.05 12.00 27.92
C GLU A 179 -22.48 11.03 29.02
N GLY A 180 -22.70 11.58 30.25
CA GLY A 180 -23.17 10.79 31.38
C GLY A 180 -24.66 11.04 31.66
N PHE A 181 -25.37 9.96 32.02
CA PHE A 181 -26.80 9.99 32.33
C PHE A 181 -27.10 9.20 33.61
N THR A 182 -28.19 9.59 34.30
CA THR A 182 -28.73 8.87 35.46
C THR A 182 -30.18 8.42 35.18
N ASP A 183 -30.74 7.64 36.06
CA ASP A 183 -32.18 7.47 36.16
C ASP A 183 -32.81 8.64 36.94
N ALA A 184 -34.14 8.63 37.11
CA ALA A 184 -34.87 9.71 37.80
C ALA A 184 -34.84 9.61 39.35
N THR A 185 -34.06 8.68 39.93
CA THR A 185 -34.00 8.49 41.38
C THR A 185 -33.09 9.55 42.01
N GLY A 186 -33.58 10.27 43.02
CA GLY A 186 -32.82 11.31 43.72
C GLY A 186 -33.08 12.71 43.20
N SER A 187 -32.38 13.71 43.80
CA SER A 187 -32.52 15.10 43.40
C SER A 187 -31.79 15.43 42.09
N ASP A 188 -32.24 16.47 41.41
CA ASP A 188 -31.64 16.92 40.13
C ASP A 188 -30.16 17.32 40.31
N ALA A 189 -29.84 18.05 41.41
CA ALA A 189 -28.48 18.44 41.71
C ALA A 189 -27.56 17.23 41.96
N PHE A 190 -28.04 16.20 42.66
CA PHE A 190 -27.29 14.94 42.86
C PHE A 190 -27.06 14.21 41.54
N ASN A 191 -28.08 14.07 40.70
CA ASN A 191 -28.01 13.41 39.42
C ASN A 191 -27.11 14.16 38.44
N GLN A 192 -27.15 15.49 38.42
CA GLN A 192 -26.26 16.29 37.60
C GLN A 192 -24.80 16.04 37.95
N GLN A 193 -24.46 16.16 39.24
CA GLN A 193 -23.09 15.88 39.70
C GLN A 193 -22.65 14.43 39.48
N LEU A 194 -23.55 13.45 39.68
CA LEU A 194 -23.22 12.03 39.46
C LEU A 194 -22.92 11.74 37.99
N SER A 195 -23.72 12.29 37.07
CA SER A 195 -23.53 12.13 35.63
C SER A 195 -22.23 12.79 35.15
N GLU A 196 -21.91 13.98 35.64
CA GLU A 196 -20.63 14.67 35.34
C GLU A 196 -19.43 13.85 35.83
N ARG A 197 -19.47 13.36 37.07
CA ARG A 197 -18.39 12.51 37.60
C ARG A 197 -18.21 11.22 36.82
N ARG A 198 -19.30 10.57 36.36
CA ARG A 198 -19.26 9.37 35.54
C ARG A 198 -18.65 9.63 34.15
N ALA A 199 -19.09 10.70 33.49
CA ALA A 199 -18.50 11.11 32.21
C ALA A 199 -17.01 11.46 32.36
N GLY A 200 -16.66 12.21 33.42
CA GLY A 200 -15.27 12.53 33.73
C GLY A 200 -14.40 11.32 34.06
N ALA A 201 -14.95 10.29 34.73
CA ALA A 201 -14.23 9.06 35.04
C ALA A 201 -13.86 8.28 33.77
N VAL A 202 -14.80 8.17 32.80
CA VAL A 202 -14.53 7.57 31.50
C VAL A 202 -13.51 8.40 30.69
N ALA A 203 -13.67 9.72 30.63
CA ALA A 203 -12.73 10.61 29.97
C ALA A 203 -11.31 10.49 30.55
N ASN A 204 -11.17 10.46 31.86
CA ASN A 204 -9.90 10.26 32.55
C ASN A 204 -9.30 8.86 32.28
N ALA A 205 -10.13 7.83 32.17
CA ALA A 205 -9.67 6.50 31.86
C ALA A 205 -9.12 6.42 30.43
N LEU A 206 -9.77 7.07 29.44
CA LEU A 206 -9.26 7.17 28.07
C LEU A 206 -7.94 7.96 28.01
N ARG A 207 -7.80 9.05 28.77
CA ARG A 207 -6.53 9.81 28.87
C ARG A 207 -5.41 8.93 29.44
N ARG A 208 -5.66 8.13 30.46
CA ARG A 208 -4.68 7.18 31.01
C ARG A 208 -4.27 6.09 30.03
N GLN A 209 -5.12 5.76 29.06
CA GLN A 209 -4.79 4.85 27.96
C GLN A 209 -4.05 5.54 26.78
N GLY A 210 -3.71 6.83 26.91
CA GLY A 210 -2.91 7.57 25.92
C GLY A 210 -3.71 8.42 24.92
N VAL A 211 -5.05 8.48 25.04
CA VAL A 211 -5.85 9.36 24.19
C VAL A 211 -5.63 10.83 24.62
N ALA A 212 -5.22 11.69 23.68
CA ALA A 212 -4.87 13.08 23.94
C ALA A 212 -6.05 13.85 24.57
N ALA A 213 -5.79 14.61 25.62
CA ALA A 213 -6.80 15.36 26.38
C ALA A 213 -7.61 16.33 25.51
N ALA A 214 -6.96 16.99 24.55
CA ALA A 214 -7.59 17.93 23.60
C ALA A 214 -8.64 17.28 22.68
N ARG A 215 -8.66 15.95 22.59
CA ARG A 215 -9.63 15.19 21.81
C ARG A 215 -10.85 14.76 22.59
N ILE A 216 -10.87 14.95 23.92
CA ILE A 216 -11.91 14.39 24.80
C ILE A 216 -12.64 15.53 25.51
N THR A 217 -13.93 15.63 25.26
CA THR A 217 -14.87 16.48 26.01
C THR A 217 -15.79 15.58 26.85
N SER A 218 -16.19 16.00 28.03
CA SER A 218 -17.13 15.27 28.88
C SER A 218 -18.22 16.19 29.44
N VAL A 219 -19.47 15.69 29.41
CA VAL A 219 -20.66 16.44 29.88
C VAL A 219 -21.57 15.50 30.65
N GLY A 220 -22.14 15.95 31.74
CA GLY A 220 -23.22 15.26 32.47
C GLY A 220 -24.56 15.90 32.19
N TYR A 221 -25.57 15.09 32.03
CA TYR A 221 -26.95 15.51 31.76
C TYR A 221 -27.93 15.08 32.86
N GLY A 222 -27.44 14.59 34.01
CA GLY A 222 -28.32 14.12 35.07
C GLY A 222 -29.36 13.12 34.57
N LYS A 223 -30.60 13.35 34.88
CA LYS A 223 -31.77 12.55 34.46
C LYS A 223 -32.37 12.95 33.11
N GLU A 224 -31.82 13.98 32.48
CA GLU A 224 -32.28 14.46 31.19
C GLU A 224 -32.00 13.43 30.09
N TYR A 225 -32.77 13.46 29.00
CA TYR A 225 -32.66 12.56 27.86
C TYR A 225 -32.80 11.07 28.22
N PRO A 226 -33.88 10.64 28.89
CA PRO A 226 -34.11 9.23 29.18
C PRO A 226 -34.34 8.42 27.90
N VAL A 227 -33.81 7.21 27.83
CA VAL A 227 -33.99 6.27 26.71
C VAL A 227 -35.05 5.20 27.02
N ALA A 228 -35.49 5.12 28.26
CA ALA A 228 -36.56 4.25 28.72
C ALA A 228 -37.37 4.98 29.82
N THR A 229 -38.54 4.43 30.16
CA THR A 229 -39.33 4.92 31.29
C THR A 229 -38.51 4.74 32.59
N ASN A 230 -38.86 5.50 33.64
CA ASN A 230 -38.25 5.32 34.97
C ASN A 230 -39.15 4.47 35.90
N ALA A 231 -40.17 3.80 35.34
CA ALA A 231 -41.21 3.13 36.13
C ALA A 231 -40.67 1.90 36.91
N ASP A 232 -39.86 1.08 36.24
CA ASP A 232 -39.34 -0.16 36.81
C ASP A 232 -37.79 -0.18 36.88
N ALA A 233 -37.23 -1.14 37.58
CA ALA A 233 -35.78 -1.25 37.80
C ALA A 233 -35.03 -1.50 36.49
N GLN A 234 -35.59 -2.25 35.53
CA GLN A 234 -34.97 -2.60 34.27
C GLN A 234 -34.91 -1.35 33.38
N SER A 235 -36.00 -0.60 33.27
CA SER A 235 -36.05 0.66 32.53
C SER A 235 -35.09 1.71 33.10
N ARG A 236 -35.03 1.87 34.43
CA ARG A 236 -34.05 2.72 35.12
C ARG A 236 -32.61 2.31 34.81
N GLN A 237 -32.34 1.02 34.71
CA GLN A 237 -31.00 0.52 34.38
C GLN A 237 -30.55 0.97 32.98
N LEU A 238 -31.46 1.08 32.01
CA LEU A 238 -31.14 1.61 30.66
C LEU A 238 -30.79 3.10 30.68
N ASN A 239 -31.43 3.85 31.59
CA ASN A 239 -31.17 5.28 31.74
C ASN A 239 -29.80 5.56 32.41
N ARG A 240 -29.36 4.70 33.34
CA ARG A 240 -28.03 4.78 33.93
C ARG A 240 -26.94 4.34 32.96
N ARG A 241 -26.51 5.25 32.10
CA ARG A 241 -25.55 4.97 31.02
C ARG A 241 -24.51 6.07 30.85
N VAL A 242 -23.45 5.73 30.16
CA VAL A 242 -22.52 6.68 29.54
C VAL A 242 -22.49 6.41 28.06
N GLU A 243 -22.71 7.46 27.26
CA GLU A 243 -22.56 7.42 25.82
C GLU A 243 -21.23 8.06 25.43
N VAL A 244 -20.48 7.40 24.58
CA VAL A 244 -19.25 7.94 24.00
C VAL A 244 -19.48 8.13 22.53
N ILE A 245 -19.57 9.38 22.09
CA ILE A 245 -19.82 9.78 20.73
C ILE A 245 -18.49 10.07 20.06
N ILE A 246 -18.13 9.30 19.04
CA ILE A 246 -16.92 9.46 18.26
C ILE A 246 -17.27 10.24 16.99
N SER A 247 -16.55 11.33 16.73
CA SER A 247 -16.78 12.16 15.55
C SER A 247 -16.63 11.41 14.24
N GLN A 248 -17.29 11.86 13.19
CA GLN A 248 -17.14 11.29 11.83
C GLN A 248 -15.84 11.75 11.14
N GLY A 249 -15.31 12.88 11.55
CA GLY A 249 -14.08 13.50 11.04
C GLY A 249 -13.27 14.14 12.17
N ALA A 250 -12.48 15.15 11.83
CA ALA A 250 -11.64 15.89 12.77
C ALA A 250 -12.41 16.94 13.60
N GLU A 251 -13.66 17.20 13.27
CA GLU A 251 -14.50 18.16 13.98
C GLU A 251 -15.01 17.61 15.31
N ALA A 252 -15.20 18.49 16.29
CA ALA A 252 -15.74 18.09 17.58
C ALA A 252 -17.24 17.78 17.46
N VAL A 253 -17.69 16.78 18.24
CA VAL A 253 -19.12 16.51 18.39
C VAL A 253 -19.73 17.58 19.29
N ALA A 254 -20.80 18.22 18.85
CA ALA A 254 -21.52 19.20 19.68
C ALA A 254 -22.26 18.50 20.84
N PRO A 255 -22.24 19.05 22.05
CA PRO A 255 -23.10 18.61 23.13
C PRO A 255 -24.59 18.70 22.77
N ARG A 256 -25.45 18.00 23.54
CA ARG A 256 -26.92 18.19 23.46
C ARG A 256 -27.28 19.54 24.03
N TYR A 257 -28.27 20.18 23.48
CA TYR A 257 -28.85 21.43 23.96
C TYR A 257 -30.08 21.15 24.80
#